data_18b83d9a757bb308a91806e9ad83d1ea
#
_entry.id   18b83d9a757bb308a91806e9ad83d1ea
#
_cell.length_a   1.000
_cell.length_b   1.000
_cell.length_c   1.000
_cell.angle_alpha   90.00
_cell.angle_beta   90.00
_cell.angle_gamma   90.00
#
_symmetry.space_group_name_H-M   'P 1'
#
loop_
_entity.id
_entity.type
_entity.pdbx_description
1 polymer ?
#
loop_
_entity_poly.entity_id
_entity_poly.type
_entity_poly.pdbx_seq_one_letter_code
_entity_poly.pdbx_strand_id
1 'polypeptide(L)'
;MNVLADNPSNSSISQTTNQIGNQKITPIIFKGKAREYFGIWIVNLLLSLVTLGVYSAWAKVRRKKYFHNNTLIDNVGFDYHANPIAILKGRIIALILFALYVYGKGSSPILAGILVLLFFVFLPWLIVRGSIFNSRNTSHRGLRFDFVGTVNKAARVFIGLPMLTIFTLGLIWPYIAHEKSQFLMSNHRFGLSQFDMRRVVKGFYKIYLIVFLLPVIGILAAIAISAYQAYVTKAKVAAAPRAALGILNLQAFSPIIVAAYEEASPAKTNSTKVERVYSDNAPVEISRGAQNAEKIEQVVEVDIVNADAAAPAAALSAETAAREIDGMANEPQKITPEEQQTQDQAIADIIKKEQEQAAQSKIKDWLSTPSGLLAGLGGALLYGLFIFSFLGYFQSRISNLVWNNTTLDKLSFKSSLRARDFLLLYLTNMLAIMFSFGLATPWAQIRLARYRASKLHIVGDVDFDQFVGDKKAEVKATGEEIAEMFDVDLSFG
;
A
#
# COMPACT_ATOMS: atom_id res chain seq x y z
N MET A 1 7.84 -27.08 -66.89
CA MET A 1 6.98 -27.31 -65.73
C MET A 1 7.78 -26.92 -64.50
N ASN A 2 7.76 -25.68 -64.15
CA ASN A 2 8.41 -25.16 -62.96
C ASN A 2 7.34 -24.48 -62.11
N VAL A 3 7.02 -25.08 -60.98
CA VAL A 3 6.19 -24.46 -59.95
C VAL A 3 7.12 -23.95 -58.88
N LEU A 4 7.38 -22.66 -58.89
CA LEU A 4 8.05 -21.93 -57.80
C LEU A 4 7.04 -21.72 -56.67
N ALA A 5 7.35 -22.28 -55.52
CA ALA A 5 6.62 -22.04 -54.29
C ALA A 5 6.92 -20.62 -53.77
N ASP A 6 5.94 -19.74 -53.86
CA ASP A 6 5.96 -18.43 -53.22
C ASP A 6 5.86 -18.63 -51.70
N ASN A 7 6.85 -18.05 -51.00
CA ASN A 7 6.93 -18.00 -49.55
C ASN A 7 6.22 -16.71 -49.05
N PRO A 8 5.04 -16.79 -48.37
CA PRO A 8 4.29 -15.58 -47.97
C PRO A 8 4.69 -15.10 -46.57
N SER A 9 5.98 -14.86 -46.34
CA SER A 9 6.44 -14.31 -45.04
C SER A 9 6.98 -12.87 -45.12
N ASN A 10 6.80 -12.17 -46.21
CA ASN A 10 7.19 -10.77 -46.39
C ASN A 10 6.01 -9.85 -46.74
N SER A 11 4.81 -10.20 -46.38
CA SER A 11 3.66 -9.31 -46.54
C SER A 11 3.68 -8.26 -45.42
N SER A 12 4.23 -7.08 -45.76
CA SER A 12 3.63 -5.79 -45.46
C SER A 12 3.11 -5.62 -44.03
N ILE A 13 3.99 -5.12 -43.15
CA ILE A 13 3.52 -4.19 -42.13
C ILE A 13 3.00 -2.97 -42.90
N SER A 14 1.83 -3.13 -43.47
CA SER A 14 1.08 -2.06 -44.12
C SER A 14 0.87 -0.99 -43.07
N GLN A 15 1.45 0.17 -43.33
CA GLN A 15 1.17 1.41 -42.63
C GLN A 15 -0.35 1.58 -42.63
N THR A 16 -1.02 1.25 -41.53
CA THR A 16 -2.42 1.54 -41.36
C THR A 16 -2.53 3.04 -41.07
N THR A 17 -2.46 3.82 -42.14
CA THR A 17 -2.74 5.26 -42.12
C THR A 17 -4.26 5.39 -42.06
N ASN A 18 -4.83 5.25 -40.87
CA ASN A 18 -6.23 5.54 -40.64
C ASN A 18 -6.38 7.08 -40.65
N GLN A 19 -6.81 7.60 -41.78
CA GLN A 19 -7.21 9.00 -41.90
C GLN A 19 -8.58 9.22 -41.22
N ILE A 20 -8.55 9.81 -40.02
CA ILE A 20 -9.74 10.46 -39.47
C ILE A 20 -9.60 11.93 -39.78
N GLY A 21 -10.31 12.38 -40.82
CA GLY A 21 -10.32 13.79 -41.25
C GLY A 21 -8.93 14.34 -41.58
N ASN A 22 -8.32 13.94 -42.67
CA ASN A 22 -7.06 14.44 -43.29
C ASN A 22 -5.83 14.58 -42.36
N GLN A 23 -5.84 14.03 -41.11
CA GLN A 23 -4.70 14.08 -40.23
C GLN A 23 -3.94 12.74 -40.20
N LYS A 24 -2.64 12.77 -40.47
CA LYS A 24 -1.74 11.59 -40.41
C LYS A 24 -1.63 11.12 -38.95
N ILE A 25 -1.85 9.84 -38.71
CA ILE A 25 -1.67 9.20 -37.38
C ILE A 25 -0.42 8.33 -37.40
N THR A 26 0.56 8.70 -36.61
CA THR A 26 1.82 7.95 -36.46
C THR A 26 1.81 7.16 -35.16
N PRO A 27 1.86 5.80 -35.21
CA PRO A 27 1.90 4.99 -34.00
C PRO A 27 3.28 5.03 -33.34
N ILE A 28 3.31 4.95 -32.01
CA ILE A 28 4.53 4.67 -31.27
C ILE A 28 4.65 3.16 -31.15
N ILE A 29 5.81 2.61 -31.56
CA ILE A 29 6.03 1.17 -31.61
C ILE A 29 7.16 0.79 -30.64
N PHE A 30 6.96 -0.26 -29.86
CA PHE A 30 8.01 -0.82 -29.01
C PHE A 30 8.46 -2.18 -29.56
N LYS A 31 9.70 -2.28 -30.03
CA LYS A 31 10.30 -3.46 -30.63
C LYS A 31 11.13 -4.33 -29.68
N GLY A 32 11.30 -3.90 -28.42
CA GLY A 32 12.08 -4.66 -27.44
C GLY A 32 11.56 -6.09 -27.20
N LYS A 33 12.50 -7.03 -27.04
CA LYS A 33 12.23 -8.44 -26.81
C LYS A 33 12.61 -8.86 -25.40
N ALA A 34 11.75 -9.67 -24.77
CA ALA A 34 11.97 -10.13 -23.39
C ALA A 34 13.28 -10.91 -23.23
N ARG A 35 13.65 -11.75 -24.22
CA ARG A 35 14.88 -12.56 -24.18
C ARG A 35 16.14 -11.68 -24.21
N GLU A 36 16.18 -10.67 -25.08
CA GLU A 36 17.29 -9.73 -25.17
C GLU A 36 17.45 -8.92 -23.87
N TYR A 37 16.31 -8.42 -23.38
CA TYR A 37 16.33 -7.64 -22.15
C TYR A 37 16.62 -8.49 -20.91
N PHE A 38 16.22 -9.75 -20.87
CA PHE A 38 16.58 -10.68 -19.80
C PHE A 38 18.09 -10.82 -19.67
N GLY A 39 18.82 -10.98 -20.81
CA GLY A 39 20.29 -11.02 -20.79
C GLY A 39 20.91 -9.76 -20.21
N ILE A 40 20.40 -8.57 -20.58
CA ILE A 40 20.85 -7.30 -20.01
C ILE A 40 20.54 -7.24 -18.51
N TRP A 41 19.34 -7.62 -18.13
CA TRP A 41 18.85 -7.52 -16.76
C TRP A 41 19.61 -8.44 -15.80
N ILE A 42 19.83 -9.71 -16.18
CA ILE A 42 20.52 -10.70 -15.32
C ILE A 42 21.99 -10.29 -15.09
N VAL A 43 22.68 -9.85 -16.15
CA VAL A 43 24.06 -9.33 -16.02
C VAL A 43 24.09 -8.10 -15.13
N ASN A 44 23.15 -7.17 -15.30
CA ASN A 44 23.06 -5.98 -14.47
C ASN A 44 22.77 -6.33 -13.01
N LEU A 45 21.90 -7.33 -12.75
CA LEU A 45 21.59 -7.81 -11.42
C LEU A 45 22.82 -8.40 -10.73
N LEU A 46 23.49 -9.34 -11.40
CA LEU A 46 24.68 -10.01 -10.86
C LEU A 46 25.82 -9.03 -10.60
N LEU A 47 26.11 -8.14 -11.54
CA LEU A 47 27.16 -7.13 -11.34
C LEU A 47 26.80 -6.14 -10.24
N SER A 48 25.54 -5.77 -10.11
CA SER A 48 25.09 -4.89 -9.01
C SER A 48 25.22 -5.59 -7.66
N LEU A 49 24.94 -6.89 -7.58
CA LEU A 49 25.08 -7.68 -6.36
C LEU A 49 26.58 -7.80 -5.99
N VAL A 50 27.43 -8.20 -6.91
CA VAL A 50 28.88 -8.38 -6.69
C VAL A 50 29.56 -7.07 -6.29
N THR A 51 29.13 -5.94 -6.86
CA THR A 51 29.68 -4.61 -6.56
C THR A 51 28.99 -3.88 -5.42
N LEU A 52 28.15 -4.58 -4.63
CA LEU A 52 27.36 -4.01 -3.53
C LEU A 52 26.57 -2.76 -3.95
N GLY A 53 26.02 -2.79 -5.18
CA GLY A 53 25.18 -1.71 -5.71
C GLY A 53 25.92 -0.62 -6.49
N VAL A 54 27.26 -0.57 -6.49
CA VAL A 54 28.02 0.43 -7.26
C VAL A 54 27.69 0.34 -8.75
N TYR A 55 27.64 -0.86 -9.33
CA TYR A 55 27.32 -1.06 -10.73
C TYR A 55 25.88 -0.66 -11.12
N SER A 56 25.01 -0.46 -10.16
CA SER A 56 23.60 -0.12 -10.42
C SER A 56 23.41 1.17 -11.23
N ALA A 57 24.37 2.11 -11.19
CA ALA A 57 24.37 3.30 -12.04
C ALA A 57 24.53 2.96 -13.54
N TRP A 58 25.43 2.03 -13.87
CA TRP A 58 25.60 1.51 -15.24
C TRP A 58 24.39 0.68 -15.66
N ALA A 59 23.87 -0.13 -14.76
CA ALA A 59 22.65 -0.92 -14.96
C ALA A 59 21.47 -0.01 -15.35
N LYS A 60 21.28 1.13 -14.67
CA LYS A 60 20.25 2.12 -14.98
C LYS A 60 20.41 2.69 -16.39
N VAL A 61 21.61 3.12 -16.76
CA VAL A 61 21.87 3.67 -18.11
C VAL A 61 21.63 2.60 -19.18
N ARG A 62 22.12 1.36 -19.00
CA ARG A 62 21.89 0.26 -19.94
C ARG A 62 20.42 -0.07 -20.11
N ARG A 63 19.65 -0.09 -18.99
CA ARG A 63 18.21 -0.28 -19.02
C ARG A 63 17.53 0.83 -19.82
N LYS A 64 17.74 2.09 -19.46
CA LYS A 64 17.13 3.24 -20.15
C LYS A 64 17.47 3.23 -21.64
N LYS A 65 18.76 3.04 -21.98
CA LYS A 65 19.21 2.96 -23.38
C LYS A 65 18.46 1.87 -24.15
N TYR A 66 18.31 0.66 -23.57
CA TYR A 66 17.58 -0.43 -24.22
C TYR A 66 16.12 -0.05 -24.51
N PHE A 67 15.41 0.51 -23.53
CA PHE A 67 14.02 0.90 -23.71
C PHE A 67 13.85 2.06 -24.68
N HIS A 68 14.71 3.07 -24.63
CA HIS A 68 14.69 4.21 -25.55
C HIS A 68 14.95 3.76 -26.99
N ASN A 69 16.02 3.01 -27.24
CA ASN A 69 16.37 2.53 -28.57
C ASN A 69 15.28 1.63 -29.20
N ASN A 70 14.51 0.94 -28.36
CA ASN A 70 13.41 0.08 -28.81
C ASN A 70 12.04 0.77 -28.85
N THR A 71 11.93 2.04 -28.42
CA THR A 71 10.73 2.85 -28.59
C THR A 71 10.89 3.68 -29.84
N LEU A 72 10.05 3.45 -30.85
CA LEU A 72 10.21 4.05 -32.17
C LEU A 72 9.03 4.95 -32.50
N ILE A 73 9.34 6.06 -33.11
CA ILE A 73 8.40 6.93 -33.84
C ILE A 73 8.90 6.99 -35.27
N ASP A 74 8.03 6.65 -36.22
CA ASP A 74 8.37 6.62 -37.64
C ASP A 74 9.66 5.80 -37.93
N ASN A 75 9.73 4.60 -37.31
CA ASN A 75 10.84 3.64 -37.38
C ASN A 75 12.19 4.12 -36.79
N VAL A 76 12.29 5.31 -36.23
CA VAL A 76 13.50 5.84 -35.58
C VAL A 76 13.33 5.75 -34.06
N GLY A 77 14.33 5.18 -33.39
CA GLY A 77 14.34 5.03 -31.92
C GLY A 77 14.75 6.33 -31.22
N PHE A 78 14.44 6.39 -29.95
CA PHE A 78 15.09 7.35 -29.05
C PHE A 78 16.45 6.85 -28.63
N ASP A 79 17.35 7.75 -28.21
CA ASP A 79 18.61 7.37 -27.59
C ASP A 79 18.77 8.02 -26.20
N TYR A 80 19.62 7.41 -25.37
CA TYR A 80 19.90 7.86 -24.01
C TYR A 80 21.40 7.98 -23.77
N HIS A 81 21.88 9.17 -23.40
CA HIS A 81 23.30 9.56 -23.39
C HIS A 81 23.87 9.80 -21.99
N ALA A 82 23.15 9.46 -20.92
CA ALA A 82 23.57 9.75 -19.56
C ALA A 82 24.90 9.06 -19.19
N ASN A 83 25.76 9.80 -18.48
CA ASN A 83 27.01 9.28 -17.95
C ASN A 83 26.73 8.52 -16.62
N PRO A 84 27.02 7.20 -16.53
CA PRO A 84 26.82 6.44 -15.31
C PRO A 84 27.55 6.99 -14.09
N ILE A 85 28.74 7.58 -14.29
CA ILE A 85 29.54 8.16 -13.20
C ILE A 85 28.83 9.36 -12.58
N ALA A 86 28.13 10.17 -13.39
CA ALA A 86 27.34 11.28 -12.89
C ALA A 86 26.20 10.80 -11.99
N ILE A 87 25.53 9.72 -12.38
CA ILE A 87 24.48 9.05 -11.58
C ILE A 87 25.07 8.49 -10.29
N LEU A 88 26.22 7.80 -10.36
CA LEU A 88 26.88 7.25 -9.17
C LEU A 88 27.24 8.33 -8.14
N LYS A 89 27.78 9.48 -8.60
CA LYS A 89 28.05 10.62 -7.71
C LYS A 89 26.79 11.09 -6.98
N GLY A 90 25.67 11.21 -7.69
CA GLY A 90 24.38 11.56 -7.09
C GLY A 90 23.93 10.55 -6.02
N ARG A 91 24.08 9.25 -6.29
CA ARG A 91 23.76 8.18 -5.32
C ARG A 91 24.63 8.21 -4.07
N ILE A 92 25.94 8.43 -4.23
CA ILE A 92 26.85 8.54 -3.08
C ILE A 92 26.43 9.71 -2.18
N ILE A 93 26.10 10.87 -2.76
CA ILE A 93 25.61 12.02 -1.99
C ILE A 93 24.29 11.66 -1.26
N ALA A 94 23.35 11.03 -1.96
CA ALA A 94 22.08 10.61 -1.36
C ALA A 94 22.29 9.60 -0.23
N LEU A 95 23.19 8.63 -0.39
CA LEU A 95 23.54 7.64 0.65
C LEU A 95 24.18 8.31 1.88
N ILE A 96 25.08 9.28 1.69
CA ILE A 96 25.69 10.01 2.79
C ILE A 96 24.62 10.79 3.57
N LEU A 97 23.72 11.48 2.88
CA LEU A 97 22.61 12.22 3.53
C LEU A 97 21.67 11.28 4.26
N PHE A 98 21.37 10.12 3.67
CA PHE A 98 20.54 9.11 4.30
C PHE A 98 21.19 8.50 5.56
N ALA A 99 22.48 8.16 5.48
CA ALA A 99 23.25 7.67 6.61
C ALA A 99 23.29 8.70 7.76
N LEU A 100 23.48 9.97 7.43
CA LEU A 100 23.44 11.08 8.37
C LEU A 100 22.06 11.22 9.03
N TYR A 101 20.99 11.05 8.26
CA TYR A 101 19.62 11.04 8.79
C TYR A 101 19.38 9.87 9.75
N VAL A 102 19.80 8.63 9.38
CA VAL A 102 19.65 7.45 10.24
C VAL A 102 20.43 7.61 11.54
N TYR A 103 21.66 8.11 11.45
CA TYR A 103 22.48 8.43 12.63
C TYR A 103 21.81 9.51 13.50
N GLY A 104 21.33 10.60 12.88
CA GLY A 104 20.65 11.68 13.57
C GLY A 104 19.39 11.22 14.30
N LYS A 105 18.61 10.32 13.68
CA LYS A 105 17.40 9.76 14.29
C LYS A 105 17.71 8.99 15.59
N GLY A 106 18.85 8.29 15.65
CA GLY A 106 19.28 7.55 16.85
C GLY A 106 19.90 8.43 17.94
N SER A 107 20.59 9.51 17.56
CA SER A 107 21.40 10.34 18.46
C SER A 107 20.69 11.63 18.89
N SER A 108 19.96 12.27 17.99
CA SER A 108 19.28 13.54 18.24
C SER A 108 18.06 13.72 17.34
N PRO A 109 16.84 13.64 17.87
CA PRO A 109 15.61 13.89 17.10
C PRO A 109 15.59 15.27 16.42
N ILE A 110 16.24 16.26 17.04
CA ILE A 110 16.35 17.63 16.50
C ILE A 110 17.17 17.61 15.21
N LEU A 111 18.33 16.93 15.20
CA LEU A 111 19.17 16.79 14.01
C LEU A 111 18.41 16.10 12.87
N ALA A 112 17.71 15.01 13.18
CA ALA A 112 16.87 14.32 12.19
C ALA A 112 15.78 15.25 11.62
N GLY A 113 15.12 16.04 12.46
CA GLY A 113 14.12 17.03 12.04
C GLY A 113 14.70 18.10 11.12
N ILE A 114 15.89 18.63 11.43
CA ILE A 114 16.58 19.61 10.58
C ILE A 114 16.92 19.01 9.21
N LEU A 115 17.43 17.77 9.16
CA LEU A 115 17.75 17.08 7.90
C LEU A 115 16.52 16.86 7.03
N VAL A 116 15.38 16.47 7.63
CA VAL A 116 14.11 16.34 6.93
C VAL A 116 13.65 17.70 6.38
N LEU A 117 13.74 18.77 7.19
CA LEU A 117 13.37 20.11 6.74
C LEU A 117 14.24 20.58 5.57
N LEU A 118 15.55 20.39 5.67
CA LEU A 118 16.50 20.72 4.59
C LEU A 118 16.15 19.92 3.32
N PHE A 119 15.83 18.64 3.45
CA PHE A 119 15.42 17.82 2.31
C PHE A 119 14.17 18.42 1.62
N PHE A 120 13.14 18.82 2.38
CA PHE A 120 11.95 19.45 1.79
C PHE A 120 12.28 20.79 1.11
N VAL A 121 13.17 21.60 1.66
CA VAL A 121 13.60 22.86 1.05
C VAL A 121 14.32 22.62 -0.28
N PHE A 122 15.17 21.59 -0.37
CA PHE A 122 15.90 21.25 -1.59
C PHE A 122 15.10 20.43 -2.61
N LEU A 123 13.99 19.80 -2.20
CA LEU A 123 13.17 18.93 -3.05
C LEU A 123 12.78 19.57 -4.40
N PRO A 124 12.28 20.82 -4.48
CA PRO A 124 11.94 21.44 -5.76
C PRO A 124 13.12 21.61 -6.69
N TRP A 125 14.29 21.94 -6.13
CA TRP A 125 15.53 22.04 -6.90
C TRP A 125 15.95 20.69 -7.45
N LEU A 126 15.83 19.62 -6.66
CA LEU A 126 16.13 18.25 -7.08
C LEU A 126 15.21 17.79 -8.22
N ILE A 127 13.91 18.07 -8.11
CA ILE A 127 12.91 17.74 -9.16
C ILE A 127 13.29 18.44 -10.48
N VAL A 128 13.56 19.73 -10.44
CA VAL A 128 13.94 20.49 -11.64
C VAL A 128 15.25 19.97 -12.24
N ARG A 129 16.28 19.73 -11.41
CA ARG A 129 17.57 19.22 -11.88
C ARG A 129 17.47 17.81 -12.46
N GLY A 130 16.68 16.93 -11.82
CA GLY A 130 16.40 15.59 -12.34
C GLY A 130 15.67 15.62 -13.69
N SER A 131 14.67 16.49 -13.82
CA SER A 131 13.94 16.68 -15.09
C SER A 131 14.87 17.19 -16.21
N ILE A 132 15.70 18.19 -15.91
CA ILE A 132 16.69 18.72 -16.87
C ILE A 132 17.69 17.62 -17.27
N PHE A 133 18.20 16.85 -16.30
CA PHE A 133 19.17 15.78 -16.57
C PHE A 133 18.57 14.71 -17.49
N ASN A 134 17.36 14.20 -17.16
CA ASN A 134 16.69 13.19 -17.96
C ASN A 134 16.40 13.68 -19.38
N SER A 135 15.83 14.88 -19.52
CA SER A 135 15.47 15.44 -20.81
C SER A 135 16.71 15.65 -21.69
N ARG A 136 17.77 16.27 -21.18
CA ARG A 136 18.98 16.54 -21.95
C ARG A 136 19.76 15.29 -22.35
N ASN A 137 19.62 14.21 -21.58
CA ASN A 137 20.21 12.92 -21.93
C ASN A 137 19.34 12.07 -22.86
N THR A 138 18.13 12.50 -23.18
CA THR A 138 17.24 11.84 -24.14
C THR A 138 17.29 12.57 -25.48
N SER A 139 17.41 11.83 -26.58
CA SER A 139 17.36 12.38 -27.94
C SER A 139 16.49 11.54 -28.85
N HIS A 140 15.99 12.17 -29.92
CA HIS A 140 15.33 11.51 -31.04
C HIS A 140 15.79 12.17 -32.32
N ARG A 141 16.22 11.37 -33.34
CA ARG A 141 16.78 11.87 -34.60
C ARG A 141 17.92 12.90 -34.41
N GLY A 142 18.77 12.70 -33.39
CA GLY A 142 19.89 13.61 -33.07
C GLY A 142 19.49 14.87 -32.30
N LEU A 143 18.20 15.20 -32.17
CA LEU A 143 17.74 16.33 -31.39
C LEU A 143 17.49 15.91 -29.94
N ARG A 144 18.02 16.69 -28.99
CA ARG A 144 17.85 16.46 -27.56
C ARG A 144 16.59 17.13 -27.04
N PHE A 145 15.99 16.47 -26.05
CA PHE A 145 14.98 17.10 -25.22
C PHE A 145 15.62 18.07 -24.22
N ASP A 146 14.82 18.99 -23.71
CA ASP A 146 15.22 19.90 -22.63
C ASP A 146 14.03 20.11 -21.66
N PHE A 147 14.33 20.62 -20.47
CA PHE A 147 13.34 20.98 -19.48
C PHE A 147 13.61 22.41 -18.98
N VAL A 148 12.59 23.27 -19.02
CA VAL A 148 12.70 24.70 -18.72
C VAL A 148 11.93 25.13 -17.48
N GLY A 149 11.46 24.16 -16.68
CA GLY A 149 10.76 24.42 -15.42
C GLY A 149 11.67 25.12 -14.40
N THR A 150 11.10 26.09 -13.67
CA THR A 150 11.83 26.85 -12.65
C THR A 150 11.62 26.26 -11.26
N VAL A 151 12.62 26.41 -10.38
CA VAL A 151 12.56 25.94 -8.99
C VAL A 151 11.39 26.56 -8.22
N ASN A 152 11.10 27.85 -8.45
CA ASN A 152 9.99 28.54 -7.78
C ASN A 152 8.61 27.95 -8.15
N LYS A 153 8.41 27.61 -9.44
CA LYS A 153 7.20 26.90 -9.89
C LYS A 153 7.11 25.51 -9.29
N ALA A 154 8.23 24.78 -9.27
CA ALA A 154 8.30 23.46 -8.63
C ALA A 154 8.00 23.55 -7.12
N ALA A 155 8.56 24.51 -6.39
CA ALA A 155 8.28 24.71 -4.96
C ALA A 155 6.78 24.93 -4.72
N ARG A 156 6.14 25.78 -5.52
CA ARG A 156 4.70 26.00 -5.42
C ARG A 156 3.90 24.71 -5.64
N VAL A 157 4.24 23.93 -6.67
CA VAL A 157 3.48 22.73 -7.07
C VAL A 157 3.75 21.55 -6.15
N PHE A 158 5.00 21.32 -5.73
CA PHE A 158 5.40 20.12 -4.99
C PHE A 158 5.45 20.30 -3.47
N ILE A 159 5.46 21.55 -2.97
CA ILE A 159 5.44 21.86 -1.53
C ILE A 159 4.22 22.71 -1.20
N GLY A 160 4.07 23.89 -1.81
CA GLY A 160 3.04 24.86 -1.44
C GLY A 160 1.62 24.32 -1.57
N LEU A 161 1.28 23.74 -2.71
CA LEU A 161 -0.05 23.14 -2.93
C LEU A 161 -0.31 21.91 -2.03
N PRO A 162 0.62 20.96 -1.85
CA PRO A 162 0.42 19.88 -0.89
C PRO A 162 0.19 20.31 0.55
N MET A 163 0.82 21.40 1.02
CA MET A 163 0.55 21.93 2.34
C MET A 163 -0.92 22.32 2.55
N LEU A 164 -1.60 22.79 1.50
CA LEU A 164 -3.03 23.11 1.57
C LEU A 164 -3.93 21.88 1.73
N THR A 165 -3.40 20.68 1.55
CA THR A 165 -4.15 19.42 1.70
C THR A 165 -4.72 19.26 3.11
N ILE A 166 -3.98 19.71 4.13
CA ILE A 166 -4.39 19.67 5.54
C ILE A 166 -5.66 20.51 5.75
N PHE A 167 -5.70 21.73 5.19
CA PHE A 167 -6.83 22.64 5.32
C PHE A 167 -8.05 22.26 4.49
N THR A 168 -7.85 21.49 3.43
CA THR A 168 -8.91 21.08 2.50
C THR A 168 -9.36 19.63 2.70
N LEU A 169 -8.91 18.96 3.77
CA LEU A 169 -9.19 17.53 4.05
C LEU A 169 -8.92 16.64 2.83
N GLY A 170 -7.91 16.96 2.04
CA GLY A 170 -7.54 16.21 0.84
C GLY A 170 -8.31 16.56 -0.44
N LEU A 171 -9.35 17.38 -0.39
CA LEU A 171 -10.15 17.73 -1.58
C LEU A 171 -9.36 18.48 -2.67
N ILE A 172 -8.23 19.10 -2.32
CA ILE A 172 -7.34 19.77 -3.28
C ILE A 172 -6.46 18.79 -4.08
N TRP A 173 -6.40 17.49 -3.71
CA TRP A 173 -5.49 16.52 -4.30
C TRP A 173 -5.62 16.37 -5.84
N PRO A 174 -6.84 16.36 -6.44
CA PRO A 174 -6.99 16.36 -7.90
C PRO A 174 -6.41 17.58 -8.59
N TYR A 175 -6.51 18.75 -7.95
CA TYR A 175 -5.90 19.98 -8.45
C TYR A 175 -4.36 19.90 -8.40
N ILE A 176 -3.81 19.39 -7.31
CA ILE A 176 -2.36 19.15 -7.18
C ILE A 176 -1.87 18.19 -8.27
N ALA A 177 -2.59 17.10 -8.51
CA ALA A 177 -2.24 16.15 -9.56
C ALA A 177 -2.25 16.77 -10.96
N HIS A 178 -3.23 17.64 -11.24
CA HIS A 178 -3.27 18.44 -12.46
C HIS A 178 -2.05 19.35 -12.58
N GLU A 179 -1.77 20.18 -11.57
CA GLU A 179 -0.67 21.13 -11.57
C GLU A 179 0.70 20.44 -11.71
N LYS A 180 0.90 19.26 -11.06
CA LYS A 180 2.08 18.43 -11.25
C LYS A 180 2.23 17.96 -12.69
N SER A 181 1.14 17.43 -13.29
CA SER A 181 1.15 16.95 -14.66
C SER A 181 1.42 18.09 -15.65
N GLN A 182 0.77 19.22 -15.45
CA GLN A 182 0.96 20.41 -16.28
C GLN A 182 2.38 20.97 -16.15
N PHE A 183 2.91 21.06 -14.92
CA PHE A 183 4.28 21.51 -14.68
C PHE A 183 5.29 20.62 -15.40
N LEU A 184 5.14 19.29 -15.31
CA LEU A 184 6.05 18.36 -15.97
C LEU A 184 5.90 18.43 -17.49
N MET A 185 4.68 18.32 -18.03
CA MET A 185 4.46 18.29 -19.48
C MET A 185 4.81 19.62 -20.16
N SER A 186 4.26 20.73 -19.66
CA SER A 186 4.40 22.03 -20.33
C SER A 186 5.81 22.64 -20.21
N ASN A 187 6.70 22.10 -19.40
CA ASN A 187 8.08 22.57 -19.32
C ASN A 187 9.08 21.68 -20.08
N HIS A 188 8.64 20.60 -20.72
CA HIS A 188 9.48 19.84 -21.62
C HIS A 188 9.56 20.54 -22.99
N ARG A 189 10.72 20.37 -23.65
CA ARG A 189 10.98 20.85 -25.01
C ARG A 189 11.58 19.74 -25.86
N PHE A 190 11.29 19.76 -27.13
CA PHE A 190 11.98 18.98 -28.14
C PHE A 190 12.58 19.95 -29.18
N GLY A 191 13.89 20.06 -29.20
CA GLY A 191 14.56 21.16 -29.90
C GLY A 191 14.10 22.51 -29.31
N LEU A 192 13.62 23.39 -30.16
CA LEU A 192 13.07 24.70 -29.77
C LEU A 192 11.58 24.66 -29.42
N SER A 193 10.85 23.63 -29.84
CA SER A 193 9.41 23.50 -29.62
C SER A 193 9.09 23.01 -28.21
N GLN A 194 8.15 23.65 -27.55
CA GLN A 194 7.74 23.35 -26.20
C GLN A 194 6.42 22.54 -26.20
N PHE A 195 6.37 21.51 -25.34
CA PHE A 195 5.10 20.84 -25.08
C PHE A 195 4.14 21.78 -24.35
N ASP A 196 2.87 21.73 -24.70
CA ASP A 196 1.82 22.45 -23.99
C ASP A 196 0.70 21.51 -23.58
N MET A 197 0.36 21.53 -22.29
CA MET A 197 -0.75 20.76 -21.75
C MET A 197 -1.91 21.69 -21.43
N ARG A 198 -3.03 21.50 -22.12
CA ARG A 198 -4.25 22.25 -21.86
C ARG A 198 -4.71 22.09 -20.41
N ARG A 199 -5.25 23.16 -19.83
CA ARG A 199 -5.79 23.12 -18.47
C ARG A 199 -7.09 22.30 -18.40
N VAL A 200 -7.05 21.12 -17.71
CA VAL A 200 -8.15 20.15 -17.64
C VAL A 200 -8.47 19.72 -16.20
N VAL A 201 -8.49 20.69 -15.28
CA VAL A 201 -8.72 20.47 -13.84
C VAL A 201 -9.99 19.65 -13.56
N LYS A 202 -11.10 19.97 -14.25
CA LYS A 202 -12.37 19.23 -14.09
C LYS A 202 -12.24 17.74 -14.40
N GLY A 203 -11.37 17.38 -15.37
CA GLY A 203 -11.09 15.98 -15.70
C GLY A 203 -10.42 15.24 -14.56
N PHE A 204 -9.46 15.86 -13.87
CA PHE A 204 -8.82 15.28 -12.69
C PHE A 204 -9.82 15.10 -11.55
N TYR A 205 -10.65 16.09 -11.23
CA TYR A 205 -11.70 15.93 -10.22
C TYR A 205 -12.64 14.77 -10.53
N LYS A 206 -13.06 14.61 -11.81
CA LYS A 206 -13.90 13.48 -12.22
C LYS A 206 -13.23 12.12 -11.98
N ILE A 207 -11.91 12.00 -12.23
CA ILE A 207 -11.17 10.77 -11.99
C ILE A 207 -11.08 10.49 -10.48
N TYR A 208 -10.74 11.50 -9.69
CA TYR A 208 -10.56 11.36 -8.24
C TYR A 208 -11.88 11.22 -7.47
N LEU A 209 -13.00 11.64 -8.01
CA LEU A 209 -14.32 11.50 -7.37
C LEU A 209 -14.61 10.05 -7.00
N ILE A 210 -14.29 9.09 -7.87
CA ILE A 210 -14.47 7.66 -7.58
C ILE A 210 -13.64 7.25 -6.37
N VAL A 211 -12.43 7.80 -6.22
CA VAL A 211 -11.53 7.52 -5.10
C VAL A 211 -12.06 8.05 -3.79
N PHE A 212 -12.64 9.24 -3.80
CA PHE A 212 -13.24 9.82 -2.60
C PHE A 212 -14.54 9.13 -2.20
N LEU A 213 -15.33 8.67 -3.18
CA LEU A 213 -16.60 7.99 -2.91
C LEU A 213 -16.41 6.58 -2.31
N LEU A 214 -15.42 5.81 -2.75
CA LEU A 214 -15.19 4.45 -2.28
C LEU A 214 -14.98 4.35 -0.76
N PRO A 215 -14.08 5.12 -0.13
CA PRO A 215 -13.93 5.12 1.32
C PRO A 215 -15.18 5.58 2.06
N VAL A 216 -15.88 6.61 1.54
CA VAL A 216 -17.13 7.10 2.13
C VAL A 216 -18.20 6.02 2.14
N ILE A 217 -18.38 5.31 1.02
CA ILE A 217 -19.31 4.18 0.93
C ILE A 217 -18.90 3.06 1.89
N GLY A 218 -17.61 2.76 2.00
CA GLY A 218 -17.06 1.77 2.93
C GLY A 218 -17.33 2.13 4.39
N ILE A 219 -17.11 3.38 4.78
CA ILE A 219 -17.41 3.87 6.13
C ILE A 219 -18.90 3.82 6.43
N LEU A 220 -19.75 4.28 5.50
CA LEU A 220 -21.21 4.20 5.65
C LEU A 220 -21.68 2.76 5.78
N ALA A 221 -21.16 1.84 4.98
CA ALA A 221 -21.46 0.42 5.08
C ALA A 221 -21.01 -0.16 6.43
N ALA A 222 -19.83 0.18 6.92
CA ALA A 222 -19.34 -0.26 8.23
C ALA A 222 -20.24 0.25 9.38
N ILE A 223 -20.65 1.51 9.34
CA ILE A 223 -21.61 2.08 10.31
C ILE A 223 -22.96 1.36 10.25
N ALA A 224 -23.49 1.14 9.04
CA ALA A 224 -24.76 0.45 8.85
C ALA A 224 -24.72 -1.01 9.37
N ILE A 225 -23.63 -1.75 9.09
CA ILE A 225 -23.43 -3.11 9.58
C ILE A 225 -23.34 -3.13 11.11
N SER A 226 -22.57 -2.20 11.71
CA SER A 226 -22.45 -2.10 13.18
C SER A 226 -23.78 -1.77 13.83
N ALA A 227 -24.56 -0.84 13.27
CA ALA A 227 -25.90 -0.49 13.75
C ALA A 227 -26.86 -1.69 13.63
N TYR A 228 -26.82 -2.42 12.51
CA TYR A 228 -27.62 -3.62 12.31
C TYR A 228 -27.26 -4.73 13.32
N GLN A 229 -25.98 -4.98 13.57
CA GLN A 229 -25.53 -5.95 14.58
C GLN A 229 -26.00 -5.57 15.99
N ALA A 230 -25.90 -4.29 16.34
CA ALA A 230 -26.43 -3.78 17.63
C ALA A 230 -27.94 -3.97 17.74
N TYR A 231 -28.69 -3.73 16.66
CA TYR A 231 -30.13 -3.98 16.60
C TYR A 231 -30.46 -5.47 16.79
N VAL A 232 -29.79 -6.36 16.05
CA VAL A 232 -29.99 -7.82 16.15
C VAL A 232 -29.68 -8.33 17.57
N THR A 233 -28.59 -7.82 18.18
CA THR A 233 -28.23 -8.19 19.57
C THR A 233 -29.29 -7.73 20.56
N LYS A 234 -29.78 -6.49 20.45
CA LYS A 234 -30.89 -5.99 21.29
C LYS A 234 -32.18 -6.81 21.10
N ALA A 235 -32.50 -7.17 19.86
CA ALA A 235 -33.67 -8.00 19.55
C ALA A 235 -33.56 -9.41 20.15
N LYS A 236 -32.36 -10.03 20.09
CA LYS A 236 -32.09 -11.33 20.72
C LYS A 236 -32.22 -11.28 22.25
N VAL A 237 -31.68 -10.22 22.89
CA VAL A 237 -31.79 -10.01 24.33
C VAL A 237 -33.25 -9.78 24.73
N ALA A 238 -34.01 -8.99 23.96
CA ALA A 238 -35.43 -8.75 24.22
C ALA A 238 -36.31 -10.00 24.02
N ALA A 239 -35.91 -10.91 23.11
CA ALA A 239 -36.60 -12.16 22.85
C ALA A 239 -36.19 -13.30 23.81
N ALA A 240 -35.12 -13.13 24.61
CA ALA A 240 -34.70 -14.11 25.60
C ALA A 240 -35.77 -14.25 26.69
N PRO A 241 -36.20 -15.49 27.05
CA PRO A 241 -37.17 -15.69 28.11
C PRO A 241 -36.67 -15.07 29.42
N ARG A 242 -37.51 -14.33 30.12
CA ARG A 242 -37.20 -13.69 31.44
C ARG A 242 -36.65 -14.68 32.48
N ALA A 243 -36.97 -15.96 32.36
CA ALA A 243 -36.43 -17.04 33.17
C ALA A 243 -34.90 -17.21 33.01
N ALA A 244 -34.35 -17.02 31.83
CA ALA A 244 -32.89 -17.12 31.60
C ALA A 244 -32.13 -15.95 32.23
N LEU A 245 -32.75 -14.77 32.28
CA LEU A 245 -32.16 -13.58 32.95
C LEU A 245 -32.16 -13.72 34.48
N GLY A 246 -33.15 -14.43 35.04
CA GLY A 246 -33.21 -14.76 36.46
C GLY A 246 -32.12 -15.73 36.92
N ILE A 247 -31.76 -16.71 36.08
CA ILE A 247 -30.71 -17.68 36.38
C ILE A 247 -29.31 -17.02 36.33
N LEU A 248 -29.08 -16.11 35.38
CA LEU A 248 -27.83 -15.36 35.31
C LEU A 248 -27.61 -14.43 36.51
N ASN A 249 -28.66 -13.82 37.03
CA ASN A 249 -28.59 -13.00 38.25
C ASN A 249 -28.36 -13.85 39.51
N LEU A 250 -28.91 -15.05 39.58
CA LEU A 250 -28.69 -15.97 40.70
C LEU A 250 -27.27 -16.53 40.74
N GLN A 251 -26.65 -16.79 39.59
CA GLN A 251 -25.26 -17.21 39.52
C GLN A 251 -24.24 -16.08 39.86
N ALA A 252 -24.55 -14.81 39.55
CA ALA A 252 -23.74 -13.67 39.92
C ALA A 252 -23.76 -13.36 41.44
N PHE A 253 -24.85 -13.73 42.14
CA PHE A 253 -25.00 -13.53 43.58
C PHE A 253 -24.67 -14.78 44.43
N SER A 254 -24.40 -15.92 43.79
CA SER A 254 -24.05 -17.17 44.46
C SER A 254 -22.85 -17.05 45.44
N PRO A 255 -21.73 -16.38 45.12
CA PRO A 255 -20.64 -16.26 46.07
C PRO A 255 -20.95 -15.38 47.29
N ILE A 256 -21.85 -14.39 47.15
CA ILE A 256 -22.22 -13.51 48.27
C ILE A 256 -23.18 -14.21 49.24
N ILE A 257 -24.09 -15.04 48.73
CA ILE A 257 -25.03 -15.82 49.57
C ILE A 257 -24.30 -16.94 50.30
N VAL A 258 -23.32 -17.60 49.70
CA VAL A 258 -22.50 -18.63 50.37
C VAL A 258 -21.66 -18.01 51.48
N ALA A 259 -21.02 -16.87 51.28
CA ALA A 259 -20.24 -16.17 52.31
C ALA A 259 -21.12 -15.68 53.49
N ALA A 260 -22.35 -15.22 53.23
CA ALA A 260 -23.30 -14.79 54.27
C ALA A 260 -23.89 -15.96 55.08
N TYR A 261 -23.91 -17.17 54.52
CA TYR A 261 -24.39 -18.39 55.22
C TYR A 261 -23.30 -19.02 56.08
N GLU A 262 -22.04 -18.87 55.74
CA GLU A 262 -20.92 -19.35 56.54
C GLU A 262 -20.66 -18.51 57.80
N GLU A 263 -20.96 -17.21 57.76
CA GLU A 263 -20.85 -16.33 58.95
C GLU A 263 -22.00 -16.46 59.99
N ALA A 264 -23.13 -17.08 59.59
CA ALA A 264 -24.35 -17.11 60.39
C ALA A 264 -24.63 -18.48 61.11
N SER A 265 -23.73 -19.46 61.03
CA SER A 265 -24.02 -20.79 61.60
C SER A 265 -23.15 -21.10 62.82
N PRO A 266 -23.67 -21.06 64.06
CA PRO A 266 -22.96 -21.63 65.20
C PRO A 266 -23.06 -23.16 65.18
N ALA A 267 -21.95 -23.79 65.43
CA ALA A 267 -21.77 -25.23 65.51
C ALA A 267 -22.92 -25.97 66.23
N LYS A 268 -23.49 -26.99 65.57
CA LYS A 268 -23.72 -28.34 66.18
C LYS A 268 -24.51 -29.27 65.25
N THR A 269 -23.89 -30.40 64.96
CA THR A 269 -24.41 -31.78 64.89
C THR A 269 -25.83 -32.05 64.41
N ASN A 270 -25.98 -32.79 63.35
CA ASN A 270 -26.50 -34.16 63.24
C ASN A 270 -26.96 -34.48 61.81
N SER A 271 -26.56 -35.62 61.36
CA SER A 271 -26.94 -36.28 60.11
C SER A 271 -28.48 -36.35 59.96
N THR A 272 -28.99 -35.84 58.86
CA THR A 272 -30.29 -36.21 58.34
C THR A 272 -30.21 -36.42 56.85
N LYS A 273 -30.46 -37.66 56.46
CA LYS A 273 -30.56 -38.22 55.13
C LYS A 273 -31.73 -37.53 54.41
N VAL A 274 -31.48 -36.77 53.41
CA VAL A 274 -32.55 -36.21 52.53
C VAL A 274 -32.84 -37.19 51.43
N GLU A 275 -33.99 -37.85 51.54
CA GLU A 275 -34.57 -38.70 50.52
C GLU A 275 -35.16 -37.86 49.41
N ARG A 276 -34.69 -38.06 48.18
CA ARG A 276 -35.25 -37.39 47.00
C ARG A 276 -36.54 -38.09 46.56
N VAL A 277 -37.64 -37.44 46.67
CA VAL A 277 -38.90 -37.83 46.02
C VAL A 277 -38.87 -37.47 44.55
N TYR A 278 -38.84 -38.49 43.70
CA TYR A 278 -39.05 -38.32 42.26
C TYR A 278 -40.58 -38.36 42.01
N SER A 279 -41.09 -37.33 41.37
CA SER A 279 -42.44 -37.35 40.78
C SER A 279 -42.27 -37.69 39.29
N ASP A 280 -42.80 -38.89 38.95
CA ASP A 280 -43.00 -39.30 37.56
C ASP A 280 -44.17 -38.51 36.99
N ASN A 281 -43.93 -37.80 35.86
CA ASN A 281 -44.82 -37.69 34.71
C ASN A 281 -44.40 -36.54 33.79
N ALA A 282 -43.81 -36.86 32.66
CA ALA A 282 -44.10 -36.50 31.28
C ALA A 282 -42.87 -36.53 30.39
N PRO A 283 -42.98 -36.98 29.16
CA PRO A 283 -41.85 -37.17 28.27
C PRO A 283 -41.53 -35.90 27.49
N VAL A 284 -40.27 -35.44 27.53
CA VAL A 284 -39.76 -34.46 26.54
C VAL A 284 -38.40 -34.90 26.11
N GLU A 285 -38.27 -35.17 24.82
CA GLU A 285 -37.02 -35.38 24.08
C GLU A 285 -35.99 -34.28 24.36
N ILE A 286 -34.91 -34.63 25.02
CA ILE A 286 -33.65 -33.84 24.96
C ILE A 286 -32.49 -34.82 24.89
N SER A 287 -32.15 -35.26 23.69
CA SER A 287 -31.04 -36.16 23.43
C SER A 287 -29.86 -35.46 22.74
N ARG A 288 -29.44 -34.29 23.20
CA ARG A 288 -28.17 -33.69 22.71
C ARG A 288 -27.44 -32.81 23.71
N GLY A 289 -27.89 -32.65 24.91
CA GLY A 289 -27.23 -31.83 25.95
C GLY A 289 -26.42 -32.59 27.00
N ALA A 290 -26.64 -33.88 27.14
CA ALA A 290 -26.08 -34.67 28.25
C ALA A 290 -24.61 -35.11 28.03
N GLN A 291 -24.14 -35.21 26.79
CA GLN A 291 -22.77 -35.65 26.52
C GLN A 291 -21.70 -34.56 26.79
N ASN A 292 -22.10 -33.28 26.83
CA ASN A 292 -21.15 -32.20 27.14
C ASN A 292 -21.04 -31.89 28.64
N ALA A 293 -22.04 -32.27 29.45
CA ALA A 293 -22.00 -32.07 30.89
C ALA A 293 -21.07 -33.10 31.57
N GLU A 294 -21.11 -34.34 31.12
CA GLU A 294 -20.26 -35.42 31.67
C GLU A 294 -18.76 -35.21 31.39
N LYS A 295 -18.45 -34.52 30.27
CA LYS A 295 -17.05 -34.21 29.92
C LYS A 295 -16.47 -32.99 30.67
N ILE A 296 -17.32 -32.10 31.17
CA ILE A 296 -16.92 -30.96 32.01
C ILE A 296 -16.67 -31.45 33.45
N GLU A 297 -17.44 -32.41 33.94
CA GLU A 297 -17.25 -32.97 35.27
C GLU A 297 -15.97 -33.82 35.39
N GLN A 298 -15.59 -34.56 34.34
CA GLN A 298 -14.34 -35.29 34.30
C GLN A 298 -13.08 -34.41 34.24
N VAL A 299 -13.18 -33.22 33.61
CA VAL A 299 -12.04 -32.29 33.54
C VAL A 299 -11.82 -31.55 34.86
N VAL A 300 -12.90 -31.28 35.62
CA VAL A 300 -12.80 -30.64 36.94
C VAL A 300 -12.27 -31.61 38.00
N GLU A 301 -12.61 -32.92 37.91
CA GLU A 301 -12.16 -33.93 38.87
C GLU A 301 -10.65 -34.29 38.72
N VAL A 302 -10.11 -34.15 37.49
CA VAL A 302 -8.67 -34.40 37.27
C VAL A 302 -7.77 -33.24 37.79
N ASP A 303 -8.25 -32.00 37.79
CA ASP A 303 -7.50 -30.86 38.33
C ASP A 303 -7.49 -30.78 39.85
N ILE A 304 -8.50 -31.33 40.53
CA ILE A 304 -8.59 -31.35 42.02
C ILE A 304 -7.65 -32.41 42.62
N VAL A 305 -7.40 -33.52 41.94
CA VAL A 305 -6.50 -34.60 42.46
C VAL A 305 -5.04 -34.20 42.39
N ASN A 306 -4.63 -33.26 41.55
CA ASN A 306 -3.24 -32.78 41.43
C ASN A 306 -2.92 -31.56 42.33
N ALA A 307 -3.91 -30.99 43.01
CA ALA A 307 -3.70 -29.83 43.89
C ALA A 307 -3.22 -30.18 45.31
N ASP A 308 -3.41 -31.45 45.76
CA ASP A 308 -3.08 -31.86 47.15
C ASP A 308 -1.59 -32.20 47.41
N ALA A 309 -0.76 -32.18 46.38
CA ALA A 309 0.68 -32.49 46.55
C ALA A 309 1.58 -31.25 46.78
N ALA A 310 1.05 -30.02 46.72
CA ALA A 310 1.83 -28.79 46.84
C ALA A 310 1.45 -27.89 48.05
N ALA A 311 0.65 -28.39 48.97
CA ALA A 311 0.04 -27.58 50.00
C ALA A 311 0.91 -27.15 51.22
N PRO A 312 2.11 -27.65 51.55
CA PRO A 312 2.81 -27.14 52.73
C PRO A 312 3.66 -25.91 52.54
N ALA A 313 4.06 -25.55 51.31
CA ALA A 313 4.96 -24.43 51.09
C ALA A 313 4.22 -23.09 50.85
N ALA A 314 2.99 -23.15 50.36
CA ALA A 314 2.18 -21.93 50.08
C ALA A 314 1.50 -21.37 51.35
N ALA A 315 1.21 -22.20 52.33
CA ALA A 315 0.58 -21.76 53.59
C ALA A 315 1.56 -20.96 54.47
N LEU A 316 2.87 -21.28 54.42
CA LEU A 316 3.88 -20.58 55.20
C LEU A 316 4.22 -19.19 54.64
N SER A 317 4.10 -19.01 53.33
CA SER A 317 4.31 -17.72 52.65
C SER A 317 3.13 -16.77 52.81
N ALA A 318 1.91 -17.30 52.88
CA ALA A 318 0.70 -16.50 53.09
C ALA A 318 0.59 -15.95 54.52
N GLU A 319 1.04 -16.74 55.53
CA GLU A 319 1.03 -16.31 56.94
C GLU A 319 2.15 -15.29 57.25
N THR A 320 3.27 -15.33 56.54
CA THR A 320 4.36 -14.33 56.64
C THR A 320 3.94 -13.02 55.93
N ALA A 321 3.28 -13.12 54.80
CA ALA A 321 2.74 -11.96 54.07
C ALA A 321 1.61 -11.28 54.85
N ALA A 322 0.75 -12.04 55.53
CA ALA A 322 -0.33 -11.46 56.33
C ALA A 322 0.20 -10.74 57.60
N ARG A 323 1.33 -11.16 58.19
CA ARG A 323 1.97 -10.46 59.32
C ARG A 323 2.71 -9.19 58.87
N GLU A 324 3.22 -9.13 57.66
CA GLU A 324 3.86 -7.93 57.10
C GLU A 324 2.81 -6.86 56.72
N ILE A 325 1.60 -7.27 56.33
CA ILE A 325 0.49 -6.34 55.98
C ILE A 325 -0.13 -5.73 57.24
N ASP A 326 -0.19 -6.45 58.36
CA ASP A 326 -0.75 -5.94 59.63
C ASP A 326 0.15 -4.92 60.31
N GLY A 327 1.45 -4.89 59.96
CA GLY A 327 2.42 -3.87 60.41
C GLY A 327 2.41 -2.56 59.63
N MET A 328 1.72 -2.50 58.51
CA MET A 328 1.57 -1.34 57.64
C MET A 328 0.13 -0.81 57.57
N ALA A 329 -0.57 -0.81 58.70
CA ALA A 329 -1.81 -0.06 58.81
C ALA A 329 -1.48 1.45 58.88
N ASN A 330 -0.98 1.96 57.78
CA ASN A 330 -0.96 3.40 57.52
C ASN A 330 -2.34 3.88 57.11
N GLU A 331 -2.74 5.03 57.68
CA GLU A 331 -3.97 5.73 57.36
C GLU A 331 -4.32 5.69 55.87
N PRO A 332 -5.60 5.60 55.48
CA PRO A 332 -6.00 5.62 54.07
C PRO A 332 -5.53 6.94 53.46
N GLN A 333 -4.43 6.89 52.70
CA GLN A 333 -4.01 8.02 51.87
C GLN A 333 -5.21 8.42 51.00
N LYS A 334 -5.72 9.63 51.23
CA LYS A 334 -6.72 10.25 50.35
C LYS A 334 -6.06 10.42 48.98
N ILE A 335 -6.30 9.46 48.09
CA ILE A 335 -5.89 9.58 46.69
C ILE A 335 -6.57 10.81 46.13
N THR A 336 -5.82 11.72 45.58
CA THR A 336 -6.37 12.92 44.96
C THR A 336 -7.16 12.52 43.68
N PRO A 337 -8.19 13.29 43.31
CA PRO A 337 -8.96 13.00 42.09
C PRO A 337 -8.08 12.89 40.82
N GLU A 338 -6.94 13.56 40.76
CA GLU A 338 -5.99 13.50 39.66
C GLU A 338 -5.20 12.16 39.65
N GLU A 339 -4.81 11.67 40.80
CA GLU A 339 -4.13 10.36 40.93
C GLU A 339 -5.07 9.22 40.61
N GLN A 340 -6.35 9.34 41.02
CA GLN A 340 -7.38 8.35 40.71
C GLN A 340 -7.67 8.31 39.19
N GLN A 341 -7.76 9.45 38.53
CA GLN A 341 -7.93 9.56 37.09
C GLN A 341 -6.72 9.00 36.31
N THR A 342 -5.52 9.19 36.82
CA THR A 342 -4.27 8.63 36.23
C THR A 342 -4.22 7.10 36.37
N GLN A 343 -4.65 6.56 37.51
CA GLN A 343 -4.75 5.11 37.75
C GLN A 343 -5.83 4.48 36.86
N ASP A 344 -7.00 5.11 36.74
CA ASP A 344 -8.09 4.64 35.89
C ASP A 344 -7.69 4.63 34.41
N GLN A 345 -6.93 5.63 33.96
CA GLN A 345 -6.37 5.64 32.61
C GLN A 345 -5.34 4.53 32.41
N ALA A 346 -4.46 4.31 33.34
CA ALA A 346 -3.47 3.24 33.27
C ALA A 346 -4.11 1.84 33.22
N ILE A 347 -5.16 1.64 34.05
CA ILE A 347 -5.94 0.40 34.05
C ILE A 347 -6.67 0.21 32.71
N ALA A 348 -7.30 1.27 32.17
CA ALA A 348 -7.97 1.22 30.89
C ALA A 348 -6.99 0.88 29.74
N ASP A 349 -5.78 1.43 29.77
CA ASP A 349 -4.75 1.13 28.77
C ASP A 349 -4.23 -0.33 28.87
N ILE A 350 -4.09 -0.85 30.09
CA ILE A 350 -3.74 -2.26 30.31
C ILE A 350 -4.82 -3.19 29.78
N ILE A 351 -6.09 -2.93 30.14
CA ILE A 351 -7.24 -3.72 29.67
C ILE A 351 -7.34 -3.68 28.15
N LYS A 352 -7.16 -2.49 27.54
CA LYS A 352 -7.14 -2.34 26.08
C LYS A 352 -6.02 -3.15 25.44
N LYS A 353 -4.82 -3.11 26.00
CA LYS A 353 -3.66 -3.86 25.51
C LYS A 353 -3.88 -5.38 25.61
N GLU A 354 -4.45 -5.86 26.71
CA GLU A 354 -4.81 -7.27 26.87
C GLU A 354 -5.91 -7.70 25.87
N GLN A 355 -6.93 -6.86 25.66
CA GLN A 355 -7.95 -7.14 24.67
C GLN A 355 -7.38 -7.18 23.24
N GLU A 356 -6.47 -6.25 22.89
CA GLU A 356 -5.78 -6.27 21.61
C GLU A 356 -4.90 -7.53 21.44
N GLN A 357 -4.18 -7.94 22.47
CA GLN A 357 -3.37 -9.16 22.46
C GLN A 357 -4.25 -10.42 22.33
N ALA A 358 -5.34 -10.49 23.08
CA ALA A 358 -6.30 -11.59 23.00
C ALA A 358 -7.00 -11.64 21.63
N ALA A 359 -7.31 -10.50 21.02
CA ALA A 359 -7.84 -10.45 19.67
C ALA A 359 -6.81 -10.91 18.62
N GLN A 360 -5.55 -10.50 18.77
CA GLN A 360 -4.45 -10.91 17.88
C GLN A 360 -4.17 -12.42 17.98
N SER A 361 -4.17 -12.99 19.20
CA SER A 361 -4.02 -14.44 19.38
C SER A 361 -5.14 -15.22 18.71
N LYS A 362 -6.39 -14.82 18.92
CA LYS A 362 -7.57 -15.45 18.28
C LYS A 362 -7.51 -15.37 16.75
N ILE A 363 -7.06 -14.24 16.18
CA ILE A 363 -6.87 -14.09 14.74
C ILE A 363 -5.75 -15.03 14.26
N LYS A 364 -4.64 -15.11 14.99
CA LYS A 364 -3.53 -15.99 14.67
C LYS A 364 -3.94 -17.47 14.69
N ASP A 365 -4.67 -17.87 15.73
CA ASP A 365 -5.16 -19.24 15.87
C ASP A 365 -6.17 -19.58 14.78
N TRP A 366 -7.09 -18.66 14.45
CA TRP A 366 -8.00 -18.83 13.33
C TRP A 366 -7.28 -18.91 11.99
N LEU A 367 -6.27 -18.05 11.75
CA LEU A 367 -5.48 -18.11 10.52
C LEU A 367 -4.66 -19.39 10.39
N SER A 368 -4.36 -20.10 11.48
CA SER A 368 -3.67 -21.40 11.45
C SER A 368 -4.60 -22.55 11.02
N THR A 369 -5.93 -22.35 11.05
CA THR A 369 -6.88 -23.34 10.56
C THR A 369 -6.94 -23.38 9.03
N PRO A 370 -7.25 -24.52 8.38
CA PRO A 370 -7.40 -24.59 6.93
C PRO A 370 -8.42 -23.59 6.38
N SER A 371 -9.55 -23.38 7.09
CA SER A 371 -10.57 -22.39 6.72
C SER A 371 -10.06 -20.96 6.85
N GLY A 372 -9.29 -20.64 7.90
CA GLY A 372 -8.67 -19.35 8.12
C GLY A 372 -7.60 -19.04 7.08
N LEU A 373 -6.77 -20.02 6.72
CA LEU A 373 -5.80 -19.90 5.63
C LEU A 373 -6.47 -19.60 4.29
N LEU A 374 -7.52 -20.36 3.94
CA LEU A 374 -8.28 -20.12 2.72
C LEU A 374 -8.96 -18.74 2.71
N ALA A 375 -9.53 -18.32 3.82
CA ALA A 375 -10.13 -17.00 3.95
C ALA A 375 -9.07 -15.87 3.89
N GLY A 376 -7.91 -16.06 4.52
CA GLY A 376 -6.77 -15.14 4.44
C GLY A 376 -6.22 -15.00 3.02
N LEU A 377 -6.03 -16.12 2.32
CA LEU A 377 -5.62 -16.13 0.91
C LEU A 377 -6.68 -15.48 0.01
N GLY A 378 -7.96 -15.80 0.22
CA GLY A 378 -9.07 -15.17 -0.50
C GLY A 378 -9.12 -13.66 -0.26
N GLY A 379 -8.96 -13.21 0.97
CA GLY A 379 -8.89 -11.80 1.34
C GLY A 379 -7.70 -11.10 0.70
N ALA A 380 -6.51 -11.71 0.72
CA ALA A 380 -5.31 -11.18 0.07
C ALA A 380 -5.48 -11.07 -1.45
N LEU A 381 -6.11 -12.05 -2.09
CA LEU A 381 -6.43 -12.01 -3.52
C LEU A 381 -7.42 -10.88 -3.84
N LEU A 382 -8.50 -10.74 -3.07
CA LEU A 382 -9.49 -9.68 -3.26
C LEU A 382 -8.86 -8.30 -3.03
N TYR A 383 -8.03 -8.15 -2.01
CA TYR A 383 -7.28 -6.92 -1.76
C TYR A 383 -6.31 -6.60 -2.91
N GLY A 384 -5.57 -7.60 -3.40
CA GLY A 384 -4.70 -7.47 -4.57
C GLY A 384 -5.46 -7.04 -5.82
N LEU A 385 -6.61 -7.69 -6.10
CA LEU A 385 -7.49 -7.31 -7.21
C LEU A 385 -8.00 -5.87 -7.07
N PHE A 386 -8.36 -5.45 -5.86
CA PHE A 386 -8.77 -4.08 -5.58
C PHE A 386 -7.64 -3.08 -5.87
N ILE A 387 -6.44 -3.32 -5.31
CA ILE A 387 -5.27 -2.45 -5.54
C ILE A 387 -4.91 -2.36 -7.02
N PHE A 388 -4.84 -3.50 -7.74
CA PHE A 388 -4.50 -3.47 -9.17
C PHE A 388 -5.58 -2.84 -10.03
N SER A 389 -6.85 -3.00 -9.67
CA SER A 389 -7.97 -2.29 -10.35
C SER A 389 -7.85 -0.79 -10.15
N PHE A 390 -7.55 -0.38 -8.93
CA PHE A 390 -7.36 1.02 -8.56
C PHE A 390 -6.16 1.64 -9.30
N LEU A 391 -4.98 1.00 -9.23
CA LEU A 391 -3.78 1.44 -9.95
C LEU A 391 -4.04 1.47 -11.47
N GLY A 392 -4.65 0.44 -12.02
CA GLY A 392 -4.98 0.36 -13.45
C GLY A 392 -5.96 1.47 -13.88
N TYR A 393 -6.95 1.76 -13.06
CA TYR A 393 -7.89 2.86 -13.30
C TYR A 393 -7.17 4.21 -13.34
N PHE A 394 -6.39 4.51 -12.29
CA PHE A 394 -5.64 5.78 -12.21
C PHE A 394 -4.66 5.93 -13.35
N GLN A 395 -3.81 4.94 -13.56
CA GLN A 395 -2.79 4.96 -14.59
C GLN A 395 -3.40 5.19 -15.98
N SER A 396 -4.49 4.48 -16.30
CA SER A 396 -5.13 4.62 -17.61
C SER A 396 -5.81 5.98 -17.77
N ARG A 397 -6.58 6.42 -16.77
CA ARG A 397 -7.37 7.63 -16.87
C ARG A 397 -6.53 8.90 -16.84
N ILE A 398 -5.54 8.96 -15.93
CA ILE A 398 -4.64 10.11 -15.84
C ILE A 398 -3.75 10.19 -17.09
N SER A 399 -3.13 9.08 -17.52
CA SER A 399 -2.31 9.09 -18.73
C SER A 399 -3.11 9.52 -19.96
N ASN A 400 -4.33 8.97 -20.16
CA ASN A 400 -5.17 9.39 -21.28
C ASN A 400 -5.55 10.88 -21.19
N LEU A 401 -5.89 11.37 -19.98
CA LEU A 401 -6.25 12.76 -19.78
C LEU A 401 -5.08 13.70 -20.07
N VAL A 402 -3.88 13.35 -19.61
CA VAL A 402 -2.66 14.14 -19.84
C VAL A 402 -2.29 14.14 -21.32
N TRP A 403 -2.08 12.97 -21.93
CA TRP A 403 -1.63 12.87 -23.31
C TRP A 403 -2.64 13.42 -24.33
N ASN A 404 -3.94 13.16 -24.16
CA ASN A 404 -4.96 13.66 -25.06
C ASN A 404 -5.16 15.19 -25.01
N ASN A 405 -4.56 15.84 -24.01
CA ASN A 405 -4.60 17.30 -23.87
C ASN A 405 -3.21 17.93 -23.93
N THR A 406 -2.22 17.18 -24.42
CA THR A 406 -0.85 17.67 -24.65
C THR A 406 -0.63 17.84 -26.14
N THR A 407 0.04 18.92 -26.51
CA THR A 407 0.44 19.24 -27.88
C THR A 407 1.93 19.57 -27.93
N LEU A 408 2.55 19.39 -29.08
CA LEU A 408 3.91 19.81 -29.39
C LEU A 408 3.84 20.54 -30.73
N ASP A 409 3.83 21.86 -30.71
CA ASP A 409 3.60 22.68 -31.89
C ASP A 409 2.29 22.27 -32.61
N LYS A 410 2.36 21.80 -33.85
CA LYS A 410 1.22 21.32 -34.63
C LYS A 410 0.82 19.87 -34.36
N LEU A 411 1.63 19.15 -33.57
CA LEU A 411 1.38 17.75 -33.22
C LEU A 411 0.52 17.64 -31.98
N SER A 412 -0.42 16.70 -31.99
CA SER A 412 -1.22 16.32 -30.83
C SER A 412 -1.00 14.85 -30.51
N PHE A 413 -1.32 14.44 -29.28
CA PHE A 413 -1.16 13.06 -28.84
C PHE A 413 -2.53 12.43 -28.57
N LYS A 414 -2.67 11.15 -28.89
CA LYS A 414 -3.89 10.37 -28.64
C LYS A 414 -3.53 9.12 -27.87
N SER A 415 -3.98 9.05 -26.61
CA SER A 415 -3.81 7.90 -25.74
C SER A 415 -5.13 7.18 -25.52
N SER A 416 -5.12 5.84 -25.59
CA SER A 416 -6.33 4.99 -25.49
C SER A 416 -6.14 3.82 -24.51
N LEU A 417 -5.44 4.05 -23.40
CA LEU A 417 -5.20 3.07 -22.34
C LEU A 417 -6.52 2.66 -21.66
N ARG A 418 -6.67 1.37 -21.31
CA ARG A 418 -7.86 0.83 -20.66
C ARG A 418 -7.50 0.27 -19.28
N ALA A 419 -8.31 0.58 -18.27
CA ALA A 419 -8.08 0.13 -16.89
C ALA A 419 -8.06 -1.42 -16.77
N ARG A 420 -8.98 -2.11 -17.47
CA ARG A 420 -9.04 -3.58 -17.48
C ARG A 420 -7.77 -4.23 -18.01
N ASP A 421 -7.14 -3.63 -19.02
CA ASP A 421 -5.93 -4.16 -19.62
C ASP A 421 -4.75 -4.03 -18.64
N PHE A 422 -4.68 -2.90 -17.90
CA PHE A 422 -3.71 -2.73 -16.81
C PHE A 422 -3.94 -3.72 -15.67
N LEU A 423 -5.19 -3.94 -15.26
CA LEU A 423 -5.52 -4.93 -14.24
C LEU A 423 -4.99 -6.32 -14.63
N LEU A 424 -5.31 -6.76 -15.85
CA LEU A 424 -4.85 -8.05 -16.36
C LEU A 424 -3.32 -8.12 -16.49
N LEU A 425 -2.69 -7.02 -16.95
CA LEU A 425 -1.23 -6.93 -17.02
C LEU A 425 -0.59 -7.02 -15.64
N TYR A 426 -1.05 -6.25 -14.67
CA TYR A 426 -0.48 -6.24 -13.32
C TYR A 426 -0.69 -7.59 -12.63
N LEU A 427 -1.91 -8.15 -12.70
CA LEU A 427 -2.22 -9.44 -12.09
C LEU A 427 -1.36 -10.57 -12.69
N THR A 428 -1.34 -10.69 -14.02
CA THR A 428 -0.57 -11.75 -14.70
C THR A 428 0.93 -11.55 -14.56
N ASN A 429 1.41 -10.30 -14.56
CA ASN A 429 2.82 -10.00 -14.33
C ASN A 429 3.23 -10.32 -12.88
N MET A 430 2.40 -9.96 -11.89
CA MET A 430 2.65 -10.31 -10.48
C MET A 430 2.74 -11.82 -10.30
N LEU A 431 1.77 -12.58 -10.82
CA LEU A 431 1.81 -14.03 -10.74
C LEU A 431 3.06 -14.61 -11.40
N ALA A 432 3.40 -14.15 -12.62
CA ALA A 432 4.60 -14.60 -13.31
C ALA A 432 5.88 -14.30 -12.53
N ILE A 433 6.00 -13.09 -11.94
CA ILE A 433 7.16 -12.69 -11.14
C ILE A 433 7.23 -13.53 -9.86
N MET A 434 6.10 -13.75 -9.18
CA MET A 434 6.03 -14.53 -7.96
C MET A 434 6.43 -15.99 -8.19
N PHE A 435 5.83 -16.67 -9.20
CA PHE A 435 6.13 -18.07 -9.50
C PHE A 435 7.51 -18.28 -10.10
N SER A 436 8.12 -17.24 -10.68
CA SER A 436 9.49 -17.30 -11.20
C SER A 436 10.55 -16.79 -10.22
N PHE A 437 10.21 -16.54 -8.95
CA PHE A 437 11.11 -15.95 -7.96
C PHE A 437 11.79 -14.67 -8.46
N GLY A 438 11.04 -13.82 -9.19
CA GLY A 438 11.54 -12.56 -9.74
C GLY A 438 12.13 -12.64 -11.15
N LEU A 439 12.40 -13.82 -11.69
CA LEU A 439 13.04 -14.00 -13.01
C LEU A 439 12.17 -13.51 -14.19
N ALA A 440 10.85 -13.46 -14.02
CA ALA A 440 9.94 -12.94 -15.04
C ALA A 440 9.85 -11.40 -15.07
N THR A 441 10.57 -10.69 -14.19
CA THR A 441 10.58 -9.21 -14.15
C THR A 441 10.89 -8.56 -15.51
N PRO A 442 11.91 -9.00 -16.29
CA PRO A 442 12.18 -8.43 -17.60
C PRO A 442 11.05 -8.61 -18.59
N TRP A 443 10.42 -9.79 -18.59
CA TRP A 443 9.26 -10.06 -19.43
C TRP A 443 8.08 -9.14 -19.09
N ALA A 444 7.79 -8.96 -17.80
CA ALA A 444 6.74 -8.09 -17.33
C ALA A 444 6.96 -6.63 -17.75
N GLN A 445 8.20 -6.11 -17.65
CA GLN A 445 8.56 -4.76 -18.07
C GLN A 445 8.41 -4.57 -19.58
N ILE A 446 8.86 -5.51 -20.40
CA ILE A 446 8.70 -5.46 -21.86
C ILE A 446 7.22 -5.48 -22.26
N ARG A 447 6.41 -6.31 -21.61
CA ARG A 447 4.98 -6.43 -21.86
C ARG A 447 4.25 -5.12 -21.54
N LEU A 448 4.60 -4.47 -20.43
CA LEU A 448 4.03 -3.19 -20.02
C LEU A 448 4.44 -2.06 -20.99
N ALA A 449 5.73 -1.99 -21.36
CA ALA A 449 6.24 -1.00 -22.32
C ALA A 449 5.56 -1.14 -23.69
N ARG A 450 5.42 -2.38 -24.19
CA ARG A 450 4.73 -2.66 -25.45
C ARG A 450 3.27 -2.25 -25.42
N TYR A 451 2.55 -2.54 -24.32
CA TYR A 451 1.17 -2.12 -24.17
C TYR A 451 1.04 -0.59 -24.15
N ARG A 452 1.86 0.12 -23.38
CA ARG A 452 1.83 1.59 -23.32
C ARG A 452 2.11 2.20 -24.69
N ALA A 453 3.15 1.77 -25.37
CA ALA A 453 3.50 2.24 -26.71
C ALA A 453 2.38 2.00 -27.71
N SER A 454 1.77 0.82 -27.72
CA SER A 454 0.68 0.47 -28.67
C SER A 454 -0.60 1.29 -28.49
N LYS A 455 -0.74 2.02 -27.38
CA LYS A 455 -1.93 2.84 -27.07
C LYS A 455 -1.68 4.34 -27.19
N LEU A 456 -0.46 4.76 -27.52
CA LEU A 456 -0.10 6.16 -27.72
C LEU A 456 0.24 6.41 -29.19
N HIS A 457 -0.39 7.44 -29.75
CA HIS A 457 -0.24 7.82 -31.16
C HIS A 457 0.01 9.32 -31.25
N ILE A 458 0.77 9.72 -32.26
CA ILE A 458 0.97 11.12 -32.61
C ILE A 458 0.02 11.43 -33.77
N VAL A 459 -0.70 12.55 -33.66
CA VAL A 459 -1.67 13.01 -34.66
C VAL A 459 -1.18 14.34 -35.19
N GLY A 460 -1.04 14.42 -36.50
CA GLY A 460 -0.50 15.55 -37.21
C GLY A 460 0.52 15.13 -38.25
N ASP A 461 0.94 16.05 -39.09
CA ASP A 461 2.06 15.76 -40.01
C ASP A 461 3.38 15.84 -39.24
N VAL A 462 3.98 14.68 -39.06
CA VAL A 462 5.23 14.54 -38.28
C VAL A 462 6.41 14.78 -39.21
N ASP A 463 6.79 16.05 -39.40
CA ASP A 463 8.04 16.42 -40.02
C ASP A 463 9.06 16.79 -38.91
N PHE A 464 9.84 15.79 -38.48
CA PHE A 464 10.86 16.02 -37.45
C PHE A 464 12.03 16.87 -37.92
N ASP A 465 12.21 17.07 -39.24
CA ASP A 465 13.30 17.85 -39.80
C ASP A 465 13.06 19.35 -39.59
N GLN A 466 11.82 19.75 -39.31
CA GLN A 466 11.46 21.14 -38.94
C GLN A 466 11.86 21.51 -37.51
N PHE A 467 12.14 20.55 -36.64
CA PHE A 467 12.56 20.83 -35.28
C PHE A 467 14.04 21.19 -35.22
N VAL A 468 14.36 22.38 -34.76
CA VAL A 468 15.75 22.88 -34.66
C VAL A 468 16.31 22.56 -33.28
N GLY A 469 17.52 22.08 -33.22
CA GLY A 469 18.23 21.75 -31.98
C GLY A 469 18.91 22.97 -31.34
N ASP A 470 18.91 23.02 -30.02
CA ASP A 470 19.67 23.98 -29.21
C ASP A 470 20.84 23.23 -28.53
N LYS A 471 22.08 23.65 -28.75
CA LYS A 471 23.26 23.06 -28.12
C LYS A 471 23.37 23.59 -26.69
N LYS A 472 23.03 22.79 -25.68
CA LYS A 472 23.15 23.14 -24.28
C LYS A 472 24.17 22.26 -23.55
N ALA A 473 24.79 22.84 -22.52
CA ALA A 473 25.83 22.20 -21.71
C ALA A 473 25.30 20.96 -20.95
N GLU A 474 26.18 20.00 -20.71
CA GLU A 474 25.93 18.80 -19.90
C GLU A 474 25.56 19.15 -18.48
N VAL A 475 24.51 18.50 -17.93
CA VAL A 475 23.96 18.77 -16.60
C VAL A 475 24.29 17.64 -15.63
N LYS A 476 24.59 17.98 -14.39
CA LYS A 476 24.90 17.02 -13.31
C LYS A 476 23.66 16.23 -12.87
N ALA A 477 23.85 14.93 -12.61
CA ALA A 477 22.79 13.94 -12.31
C ALA A 477 22.22 14.02 -10.88
N THR A 478 22.69 14.91 -10.02
CA THR A 478 22.41 14.91 -8.57
C THR A 478 20.91 14.93 -8.19
N GLY A 479 20.06 15.45 -9.07
CA GLY A 479 18.61 15.54 -8.80
C GLY A 479 17.78 14.34 -9.27
N GLU A 480 18.30 13.49 -10.16
CA GLU A 480 17.52 12.41 -10.79
C GLU A 480 17.22 11.27 -9.81
N GLU A 481 18.20 10.82 -9.05
CA GLU A 481 18.07 9.68 -8.13
C GLU A 481 17.10 9.96 -7.00
N ILE A 482 17.07 11.20 -6.52
CA ILE A 482 16.14 11.59 -5.44
C ILE A 482 14.71 11.74 -5.99
N ALA A 483 14.55 12.25 -7.21
CA ALA A 483 13.25 12.32 -7.85
C ALA A 483 12.66 10.92 -8.12
N GLU A 484 13.49 9.94 -8.49
CA GLU A 484 13.06 8.54 -8.70
C GLU A 484 12.63 7.87 -7.38
N MET A 485 13.27 8.20 -6.25
CA MET A 485 12.90 7.67 -4.94
C MET A 485 11.49 8.11 -4.48
N PHE A 486 10.96 9.20 -5.04
CA PHE A 486 9.61 9.69 -4.79
C PHE A 486 8.59 9.31 -5.87
N ASP A 487 8.90 8.29 -6.68
CA ASP A 487 8.04 7.82 -7.79
C ASP A 487 7.62 8.95 -8.76
N VAL A 488 8.46 10.00 -8.83
CA VAL A 488 8.34 11.01 -9.87
C VAL A 488 9.02 10.45 -11.11
N ASP A 489 8.35 9.53 -11.81
CA ASP A 489 8.82 9.04 -13.09
C ASP A 489 8.78 10.19 -14.10
N LEU A 490 9.93 10.84 -14.27
CA LEU A 490 10.12 11.99 -15.15
C LEU A 490 10.42 11.54 -16.59
N SER A 491 10.44 10.25 -16.85
CA SER A 491 10.60 9.70 -18.19
C SER A 491 9.24 9.61 -18.89
N PHE A 492 9.24 9.86 -20.18
CA PHE A 492 8.10 9.63 -21.05
C PHE A 492 7.76 8.11 -21.06
N GLY A 493 6.83 7.65 -20.31
CA GLY A 493 6.33 6.29 -20.40
C GLY A 493 6.13 5.55 -19.15
#